data_cf0250fc1bc6661a50440ae22707e3e3
#
_entry.id   cf0250fc1bc6661a50440ae22707e3e3
#
_cell.length_a   1.000
_cell.length_b   1.000
_cell.length_c   1.000
_cell.angle_alpha   90.00
_cell.angle_beta   90.00
_cell.angle_gamma   90.00
#
_symmetry.space_group_name_H-M   'P 1'
#
loop_
_entity.id
_entity.type
_entity.pdbx_description
1 polymer ?
#
loop_
_entity_poly.entity_id
_entity_poly.type
_entity_poly.pdbx_seq_one_letter_code
_entity_poly.pdbx_strand_id
1 'polypeptide(L)'
;MTATDSKINQLFNSLDAWRNLPAYQLERRADIFFSLYLAEVLKKKFDLSEEPILIPEFPVRYGLIPDAKGTAGENQSFKIDYLAVTKNERRIFFIELKTDMCSRNEKQDSNMGLAAKVEGHQLFVDIEKMHNKSNAKHKYLALY
;
A
#
# COMPACT_ATOMS: atom_id res chain seq x y z
N MET A 1 30.30 4.96 -13.60
CA MET A 1 28.91 4.52 -13.88
C MET A 1 28.97 3.10 -14.39
N THR A 2 28.39 2.16 -13.70
CA THR A 2 28.39 0.75 -14.11
C THR A 2 27.39 0.52 -15.23
N ALA A 3 27.51 -0.60 -15.97
CA ALA A 3 26.52 -0.97 -16.99
C ALA A 3 25.11 -1.12 -16.42
N THR A 4 25.01 -1.49 -15.14
CA THR A 4 23.75 -1.60 -14.39
C THR A 4 23.14 -0.22 -14.15
N ASP A 5 23.93 0.79 -13.76
CA ASP A 5 23.46 2.16 -13.56
C ASP A 5 22.87 2.74 -14.85
N SER A 6 23.49 2.44 -16.00
CA SER A 6 23.02 2.89 -17.30
C SER A 6 21.65 2.30 -17.67
N LYS A 7 21.42 0.99 -17.40
CA LYS A 7 20.12 0.34 -17.67
C LYS A 7 19.02 0.83 -16.75
N ILE A 8 19.32 1.09 -15.47
CA ILE A 8 18.38 1.65 -14.51
C ILE A 8 17.95 3.05 -14.95
N ASN A 9 18.90 3.91 -15.34
CA ASN A 9 18.60 5.23 -15.85
C ASN A 9 17.75 5.17 -17.12
N GLN A 10 18.05 4.25 -18.05
CA GLN A 10 17.25 4.04 -19.25
C GLN A 10 15.81 3.61 -18.90
N LEU A 11 15.63 2.76 -17.90
CA LEU A 11 14.31 2.34 -17.43
C LEU A 11 13.49 3.52 -16.91
N PHE A 12 14.06 4.37 -16.04
CA PHE A 12 13.36 5.54 -15.53
C PHE A 12 13.04 6.56 -16.64
N ASN A 13 13.94 6.76 -17.57
CA ASN A 13 13.67 7.62 -18.75
C ASN A 13 12.51 7.05 -19.58
N SER A 14 12.43 5.74 -19.74
CA SER A 14 11.32 5.10 -20.47
C SER A 14 9.99 5.26 -19.70
N LEU A 15 9.99 5.08 -18.39
CA LEU A 15 8.80 5.29 -17.56
C LEU A 15 8.29 6.73 -17.65
N ASP A 16 9.21 7.71 -17.63
CA ASP A 16 8.86 9.12 -17.76
C ASP A 16 8.30 9.45 -19.16
N ALA A 17 8.92 8.94 -20.22
CA ALA A 17 8.44 9.11 -21.58
C ALA A 17 7.05 8.51 -21.80
N TRP A 18 6.78 7.34 -21.20
CA TRP A 18 5.54 6.60 -21.41
C TRP A 18 4.40 7.01 -20.50
N ARG A 19 4.67 7.77 -19.43
CA ARG A 19 3.65 8.19 -18.44
C ARG A 19 2.43 8.88 -19.04
N ASN A 20 2.64 9.57 -20.18
CA ASN A 20 1.60 10.33 -20.87
C ASN A 20 0.88 9.53 -21.98
N LEU A 21 1.22 8.24 -22.17
CA LEU A 21 0.55 7.40 -23.15
C LEU A 21 -0.86 7.02 -22.66
N PRO A 22 -1.85 6.96 -23.57
CA PRO A 22 -3.20 6.51 -23.23
C PRO A 22 -3.17 5.14 -22.55
N ALA A 23 -3.91 5.00 -21.45
CA ALA A 23 -4.02 3.76 -20.66
C ALA A 23 -2.71 3.20 -20.09
N TYR A 24 -1.62 3.97 -20.08
CA TYR A 24 -0.38 3.56 -19.42
C TYR A 24 -0.52 3.72 -17.89
N GLN A 25 -0.51 2.61 -17.17
CA GLN A 25 -0.67 2.59 -15.72
C GLN A 25 0.71 2.72 -15.05
N LEU A 26 1.25 3.92 -15.01
CA LEU A 26 2.57 4.20 -14.45
C LEU A 26 2.69 3.76 -12.99
N GLU A 27 1.69 4.04 -12.17
CA GLU A 27 1.67 3.67 -10.76
C GLU A 27 1.95 2.19 -10.57
N ARG A 28 1.20 1.31 -11.23
CA ARG A 28 1.36 -0.14 -11.15
C ARG A 28 2.67 -0.68 -11.72
N ARG A 29 3.36 0.10 -12.54
CA ARG A 29 4.64 -0.31 -13.14
C ARG A 29 5.83 0.21 -12.36
N ALA A 30 5.63 1.30 -11.64
CA ALA A 30 6.67 1.96 -10.88
C ALA A 30 6.68 1.55 -9.39
N ASP A 31 5.60 0.98 -8.86
CA ASP A 31 5.43 0.66 -7.44
C ASP A 31 6.57 -0.20 -6.88
N ILE A 32 7.00 -1.22 -7.61
CA ILE A 32 8.09 -2.11 -7.19
C ILE A 32 9.42 -1.35 -7.03
N PHE A 33 9.65 -0.29 -7.82
CA PHE A 33 10.86 0.51 -7.68
C PHE A 33 10.77 1.43 -6.47
N PHE A 34 9.57 1.98 -6.21
CA PHE A 34 9.35 2.75 -4.98
C PHE A 34 9.54 1.91 -3.73
N SER A 35 9.15 0.63 -3.76
CA SER A 35 9.31 -0.26 -2.61
C SER A 35 10.76 -0.42 -2.17
N LEU A 36 11.73 -0.33 -3.09
CA LEU A 36 13.16 -0.44 -2.77
C LEU A 36 13.66 0.69 -1.85
N TYR A 37 13.04 1.85 -1.91
CA TYR A 37 13.47 3.03 -1.15
C TYR A 37 12.46 3.46 -0.09
N LEU A 38 11.24 2.94 -0.15
CA LEU A 38 10.14 3.40 0.67
C LEU A 38 10.41 3.23 2.17
N ALA A 39 11.00 2.09 2.57
CA ALA A 39 11.34 1.83 3.96
C ALA A 39 12.35 2.85 4.49
N GLU A 40 13.41 3.14 3.72
CA GLU A 40 14.41 4.14 4.07
C GLU A 40 13.84 5.57 4.15
N VAL A 41 12.97 5.91 3.18
CA VAL A 41 12.28 7.22 3.15
C VAL A 41 11.41 7.39 4.39
N LEU A 42 10.62 6.37 4.76
CA LEU A 42 9.79 6.41 5.96
C LEU A 42 10.65 6.52 7.22
N LYS A 43 11.72 5.74 7.31
CA LYS A 43 12.64 5.81 8.45
C LYS A 43 13.18 7.20 8.65
N LYS A 44 13.67 7.85 7.59
CA LYS A 44 14.20 9.22 7.65
C LYS A 44 13.12 10.25 7.95
N LYS A 45 11.97 10.15 7.29
CA LYS A 45 10.89 11.14 7.41
C LYS A 45 10.27 11.17 8.80
N PHE A 46 10.15 10.02 9.44
CA PHE A 46 9.46 9.87 10.73
C PHE A 46 10.41 9.59 11.89
N ASP A 47 11.73 9.68 11.65
CA ASP A 47 12.81 9.45 12.64
C ASP A 47 12.65 8.10 13.36
N LEU A 48 12.46 7.04 12.56
CA LEU A 48 12.24 5.70 13.10
C LEU A 48 13.58 5.06 13.49
N SER A 49 13.57 4.32 14.59
CA SER A 49 14.76 3.58 15.06
C SER A 49 15.16 2.43 14.11
N GLU A 50 14.18 1.89 13.38
CA GLU A 50 14.36 0.78 12.43
C GLU A 50 13.65 1.07 11.09
N GLU A 51 14.01 0.32 10.06
CA GLU A 51 13.23 0.31 8.83
C GLU A 51 11.93 -0.45 9.03
N PRO A 52 10.78 0.11 8.59
CA PRO A 52 9.50 -0.57 8.70
C PRO A 52 9.42 -1.77 7.74
N ILE A 53 8.67 -2.78 8.15
CA ILE A 53 8.29 -3.89 7.27
C ILE A 53 7.20 -3.37 6.34
N LEU A 54 7.38 -3.54 5.03
CA LEU A 54 6.42 -3.14 4.01
C LEU A 54 5.57 -4.34 3.58
N ILE A 55 4.26 -4.16 3.59
CA ILE A 55 3.29 -5.15 3.11
C ILE A 55 2.51 -4.52 1.95
N PRO A 56 2.78 -4.93 0.69
CA PRO A 56 2.11 -4.37 -0.48
C PRO A 56 0.66 -4.86 -0.60
N GLU A 57 -0.18 -4.06 -1.27
CA GLU A 57 -1.56 -4.40 -1.61
C GLU A 57 -2.39 -4.87 -0.41
N PHE A 58 -2.18 -4.25 0.77
CA PHE A 58 -2.81 -4.68 2.02
C PHE A 58 -4.33 -4.47 1.97
N PRO A 59 -5.13 -5.55 2.13
CA PRO A 59 -6.57 -5.44 2.06
C PRO A 59 -7.16 -4.99 3.40
N VAL A 60 -8.06 -4.02 3.36
CA VAL A 60 -8.86 -3.58 4.51
C VAL A 60 -10.33 -3.81 4.20
N ARG A 61 -11.00 -4.60 5.01
CA ARG A 61 -12.41 -4.90 4.82
C ARG A 61 -13.30 -3.76 5.32
N TYR A 62 -14.32 -3.39 4.53
CA TYR A 62 -15.26 -2.32 4.91
C TYR A 62 -16.01 -2.62 6.22
N GLY A 63 -16.29 -3.89 6.51
CA GLY A 63 -16.94 -4.28 7.77
C GLY A 63 -16.07 -4.07 9.03
N LEU A 64 -14.78 -3.78 8.88
CA LEU A 64 -13.87 -3.42 9.98
C LEU A 64 -13.93 -1.92 10.30
N ILE A 65 -14.34 -1.10 9.37
CA ILE A 65 -14.29 0.36 9.49
C ILE A 65 -15.60 0.87 10.06
N PRO A 66 -15.58 1.57 11.23
CA PRO A 66 -16.75 2.28 11.73
C PRO A 66 -17.22 3.29 10.67
N ASP A 67 -18.51 3.45 10.50
CA ASP A 67 -19.12 4.43 9.59
C ASP A 67 -18.96 4.17 8.07
N ALA A 68 -18.25 3.13 7.65
CA ALA A 68 -18.25 2.68 6.25
C ALA A 68 -19.58 2.00 5.85
N LYS A 69 -20.50 1.86 6.78
CA LYS A 69 -21.81 1.23 6.58
C LYS A 69 -22.64 2.03 5.56
N GLY A 70 -22.89 1.40 4.42
CA GLY A 70 -23.81 1.92 3.40
C GLY A 70 -23.25 2.11 2.00
N THR A 71 -21.94 2.00 1.78
CA THR A 71 -21.32 2.19 0.46
C THR A 71 -20.76 0.90 -0.17
N ALA A 72 -20.48 -0.11 0.63
CA ALA A 72 -20.00 -1.42 0.16
C ALA A 72 -20.46 -2.52 1.12
N GLY A 73 -20.59 -3.76 0.63
CA GLY A 73 -20.93 -4.91 1.47
C GLY A 73 -19.85 -5.16 2.53
N GLU A 74 -20.24 -5.60 3.73
CA GLU A 74 -19.32 -5.85 4.87
C GLU A 74 -18.15 -6.78 4.52
N ASN A 75 -18.32 -7.65 3.53
CA ASN A 75 -17.31 -8.59 3.05
C ASN A 75 -16.44 -8.03 1.91
N GLN A 76 -16.72 -6.84 1.41
CA GLN A 76 -15.89 -6.18 0.42
C GLN A 76 -14.68 -5.52 1.11
N SER A 77 -13.57 -5.43 0.39
CA SER A 77 -12.35 -4.77 0.86
C SER A 77 -11.87 -3.75 -0.16
N PHE A 78 -11.20 -2.73 0.29
CA PHE A 78 -10.32 -1.91 -0.53
C PHE A 78 -8.87 -2.27 -0.20
N LYS A 79 -7.97 -1.90 -1.08
CA LYS A 79 -6.55 -2.14 -0.90
C LYS A 79 -5.84 -0.83 -0.62
N ILE A 80 -4.81 -0.91 0.20
CA ILE A 80 -3.83 0.13 0.46
C ILE A 80 -2.56 -0.28 -0.28
N ASP A 81 -1.93 0.62 -1.02
CA ASP A 81 -0.74 0.28 -1.81
C ASP A 81 0.34 -0.35 -0.94
N TYR A 82 0.62 0.24 0.24
CA TYR A 82 1.50 -0.36 1.25
C TYR A 82 0.99 -0.12 2.66
N LEU A 83 1.04 -1.16 3.48
CA LEU A 83 1.03 -1.05 4.93
C LEU A 83 2.48 -1.14 5.41
N ALA A 84 2.96 -0.15 6.18
CA ALA A 84 4.28 -0.20 6.78
C ALA A 84 4.15 -0.35 8.30
N VAL A 85 4.89 -1.29 8.89
CA VAL A 85 4.81 -1.63 10.31
C VAL A 85 6.19 -1.56 10.95
N THR A 86 6.31 -0.82 12.06
CA THR A 86 7.50 -0.85 12.93
C THR A 86 7.25 -1.74 14.13
N LYS A 87 8.22 -2.58 14.47
CA LYS A 87 8.12 -3.47 15.64
C LYS A 87 8.42 -2.73 16.95
N ASN A 88 9.51 -1.97 16.94
CA ASN A 88 9.99 -1.30 18.17
C ASN A 88 9.05 -0.18 18.62
N GLU A 89 8.61 0.67 17.69
CA GLU A 89 7.75 1.80 18.01
C GLU A 89 6.26 1.46 17.95
N ARG A 90 5.89 0.26 17.49
CA ARG A 90 4.51 -0.21 17.34
C ARG A 90 3.66 0.75 16.50
N ARG A 91 4.25 1.35 15.46
CA ARG A 91 3.57 2.28 14.54
C ARG A 91 3.16 1.57 13.28
N ILE A 92 2.01 1.97 12.75
CA ILE A 92 1.49 1.51 11.46
C ILE A 92 1.27 2.72 10.58
N PHE A 93 1.72 2.63 9.33
CA PHE A 93 1.54 3.66 8.32
C PHE A 93 0.73 3.08 7.16
N PHE A 94 -0.31 3.78 6.77
CA PHE A 94 -1.03 3.54 5.52
C PHE A 94 -0.43 4.42 4.44
N ILE A 95 -0.03 3.83 3.33
CA ILE A 95 0.68 4.51 2.27
C ILE A 95 -0.05 4.29 0.96
N GLU A 96 -0.36 5.39 0.31
CA GLU A 96 -0.93 5.45 -1.03
C GLU A 96 0.04 6.17 -1.93
N LEU A 97 0.47 5.52 -3.00
CA LEU A 97 1.36 6.09 -4.00
C LEU A 97 0.54 6.85 -5.04
N LYS A 98 1.01 8.03 -5.39
CA LYS A 98 0.44 8.84 -6.46
C LYS A 98 1.55 9.32 -7.38
N THR A 99 1.39 9.11 -8.66
CA THR A 99 2.35 9.54 -9.68
C THR A 99 2.10 10.97 -10.16
N ASP A 100 0.93 11.51 -9.84
CA ASP A 100 0.60 12.91 -10.11
C ASP A 100 -0.42 13.46 -9.10
N MET A 101 -0.56 14.79 -9.08
CA MET A 101 -1.48 15.49 -8.17
C MET A 101 -2.96 15.30 -8.54
N CYS A 102 -3.25 14.95 -9.80
CA CYS A 102 -4.61 14.82 -10.32
C CYS A 102 -5.22 13.44 -10.05
N SER A 103 -4.42 12.44 -9.74
CA SER A 103 -4.89 11.07 -9.47
C SER A 103 -5.42 10.86 -8.04
N ARG A 104 -5.49 11.92 -7.25
CA ARG A 104 -5.99 11.85 -5.88
C ARG A 104 -7.49 11.57 -5.85
N ASN A 105 -7.90 10.56 -5.05
CA ASN A 105 -9.28 10.13 -4.90
C ASN A 105 -9.76 10.38 -3.46
N GLU A 106 -10.66 11.36 -3.29
CA GLU A 106 -11.18 11.75 -1.97
C GLU A 106 -11.85 10.60 -1.22
N LYS A 107 -12.53 9.69 -1.93
CA LYS A 107 -13.17 8.52 -1.31
C LYS A 107 -12.12 7.57 -0.75
N GLN A 108 -11.01 7.37 -1.46
CA GLN A 108 -9.90 6.54 -1.01
C GLN A 108 -9.20 7.17 0.19
N ASP A 109 -8.93 8.48 0.15
CA ASP A 109 -8.37 9.23 1.28
C ASP A 109 -9.26 9.13 2.52
N SER A 110 -10.58 9.26 2.35
CA SER A 110 -11.55 9.12 3.44
C SER A 110 -11.52 7.71 4.05
N ASN A 111 -11.52 6.66 3.21
CA ASN A 111 -11.45 5.28 3.67
C ASN A 111 -10.16 5.00 4.43
N MET A 112 -9.02 5.50 3.95
CA MET A 112 -7.74 5.38 4.66
C MET A 112 -7.76 6.10 6.00
N GLY A 113 -8.33 7.31 6.06
CA GLY A 113 -8.49 8.06 7.29
C GLY A 113 -9.38 7.36 8.32
N LEU A 114 -10.41 6.66 7.88
CA LEU A 114 -11.24 5.81 8.75
C LEU A 114 -10.50 4.55 9.19
N ALA A 115 -9.78 3.88 8.28
CA ALA A 115 -8.98 2.71 8.59
C ALA A 115 -7.87 3.00 9.61
N ALA A 116 -7.29 4.21 9.57
CA ALA A 116 -6.27 4.64 10.53
C ALA A 116 -6.79 4.79 11.97
N LYS A 117 -8.11 4.79 12.18
CA LYS A 117 -8.73 4.79 13.51
C LYS A 117 -8.93 3.39 14.07
N VAL A 118 -8.75 2.36 13.26
CA VAL A 118 -8.85 0.96 13.68
C VAL A 118 -7.57 0.58 14.43
N GLU A 119 -7.70 -0.13 15.53
CA GLU A 119 -6.55 -0.65 16.26
C GLU A 119 -5.73 -1.61 15.40
N GLY A 120 -4.40 -1.45 15.41
CA GLY A 120 -3.52 -2.17 14.49
C GLY A 120 -3.69 -3.69 14.53
N HIS A 121 -3.86 -4.27 15.71
CA HIS A 121 -4.07 -5.72 15.84
C HIS A 121 -5.34 -6.21 15.15
N GLN A 122 -6.41 -5.40 15.10
CA GLN A 122 -7.67 -5.75 14.45
C GLN A 122 -7.50 -5.91 12.93
N LEU A 123 -6.59 -5.16 12.32
CA LEU A 123 -6.27 -5.30 10.89
C LEU A 123 -5.76 -6.72 10.58
N PHE A 124 -4.87 -7.24 11.41
CA PHE A 124 -4.30 -8.58 11.22
C PHE A 124 -5.28 -9.69 11.59
N VAL A 125 -6.05 -9.54 12.67
CA VAL A 125 -7.15 -10.47 12.99
C VAL A 125 -8.17 -10.55 11.86
N ASP A 126 -8.44 -9.45 11.16
CA ASP A 126 -9.38 -9.43 10.05
C ASP A 126 -8.84 -10.12 8.80
N ILE A 127 -7.51 -10.12 8.58
CA ILE A 127 -6.85 -10.92 7.53
C ILE A 127 -7.15 -12.42 7.74
N GLU A 128 -7.08 -12.91 8.96
CA GLU A 128 -7.44 -14.30 9.28
C GLU A 128 -8.90 -14.60 8.91
N LYS A 129 -9.82 -13.70 9.23
CA LYS A 129 -11.23 -13.84 8.84
C LYS A 129 -11.41 -13.86 7.32
N MET A 130 -10.68 -13.01 6.59
CA MET A 130 -10.69 -13.00 5.13
C MET A 130 -10.12 -14.30 4.54
N HIS A 131 -9.01 -14.80 5.08
CA HIS A 131 -8.43 -16.08 4.72
C HIS A 131 -9.46 -17.21 4.85
N ASN A 132 -10.12 -17.31 6.00
CA ASN A 132 -11.08 -18.39 6.28
C ASN A 132 -12.31 -18.37 5.35
N LYS A 133 -12.73 -17.20 4.89
CA LYS A 133 -13.90 -17.00 4.00
C LYS A 133 -13.55 -17.01 2.52
N SER A 134 -12.28 -16.84 2.15
CA SER A 134 -11.86 -16.69 0.76
C SER A 134 -11.77 -18.03 0.02
N ASN A 135 -12.17 -18.02 -1.25
CA ASN A 135 -11.87 -19.12 -2.18
C ASN A 135 -10.38 -19.13 -2.59
N ALA A 136 -9.66 -18.02 -2.41
CA ALA A 136 -8.24 -17.88 -2.74
C ALA A 136 -7.36 -17.83 -1.48
N LYS A 137 -7.58 -18.76 -0.54
CA LYS A 137 -6.89 -18.81 0.77
C LYS A 137 -5.38 -18.67 0.67
N HIS A 138 -4.76 -19.33 -0.33
CA HIS A 138 -3.30 -19.30 -0.51
C HIS A 138 -2.72 -17.88 -0.68
N LYS A 139 -3.50 -16.92 -1.18
CA LYS A 139 -3.06 -15.53 -1.33
C LYS A 139 -2.94 -14.79 0.00
N TYR A 140 -3.72 -15.20 0.99
CA TYR A 140 -3.68 -14.58 2.31
C TYR A 140 -2.60 -15.18 3.22
N LEU A 141 -2.10 -16.40 2.91
CA LEU A 141 -1.03 -17.01 3.69
C LEU A 141 0.28 -16.20 3.66
N ALA A 142 0.51 -15.42 2.62
CA ALA A 142 1.67 -14.56 2.53
C ALA A 142 1.61 -13.33 3.46
N LEU A 143 0.45 -13.09 4.11
CA LEU A 143 0.25 -11.97 5.04
C LEU A 143 0.39 -12.38 6.51
N TYR A 144 0.65 -13.66 6.79
CA TYR A 144 1.01 -14.20 8.09
C TYR A 144 2.52 -14.25 8.22
#